data_ad2fa8d579ced54b409dac30cf657d43
#
_entry.id   ad2fa8d579ced54b409dac30cf657d43
#
_cell.length_a   1.000
_cell.length_b   1.000
_cell.length_c   1.000
_cell.angle_alpha   90.00
_cell.angle_beta   90.00
_cell.angle_gamma   90.00
#
_symmetry.space_group_name_H-M   'P 1'
#
loop_
_entity.id
_entity.type
_entity.pdbx_description
1 polymer ?
#
loop_
_entity_poly.entity_id
_entity_poly.type
_entity_poly.pdbx_seq_one_letter_code
_entity_poly.pdbx_strand_id
1 'polypeptide(L)'
;MPRFQLVEEPDALVEELRSRGQLAVDTEFMRESTYYAQLCLTQVTAGDTIWCVDPLSGHTQDAFWKEMLSHDWVLHSGRQDIEVIYQLAHAMPASIFDTQVAAGLLGMPAQMGYAGLVKELFDVEIHKMHTRANWSKRPLRDEYLEYAAEDVEYLLPACEELTRQLDSKGRLAWAQEDSRWLLDPDLYTNDNGQTIDRLKGARNFRGRKRAAARRLADWREKEAIKRDRPRQWILRDNVLLDIAWNLPRSEADLGNIQGVPGKLVNRVGHRLLEAVAQSASDTEAYDPPRPPNEEQKALLKEMQSRVAACAESLGIAAETLASKRELSAIIIAGNRKSRVFNGWRAELIGEELRRLL
;
A
#
# COMPACT_ATOMS: atom_id res chain seq x y z
N MET A 1 -20.43 -29.59 6.91
CA MET A 1 -20.23 -29.05 5.55
C MET A 1 -19.00 -28.18 5.60
N PRO A 2 -18.23 -28.03 4.52
CA PRO A 2 -17.15 -27.08 4.54
C PRO A 2 -17.67 -25.69 4.92
N ARG A 3 -16.93 -24.96 5.75
CA ARG A 3 -17.31 -23.60 6.21
C ARG A 3 -17.26 -22.56 5.08
N PHE A 4 -16.81 -22.93 3.89
CA PHE A 4 -16.63 -22.05 2.74
C PHE A 4 -17.20 -22.65 1.46
N GLN A 5 -17.45 -21.79 0.49
CA GLN A 5 -17.88 -22.15 -0.86
C GLN A 5 -16.97 -21.48 -1.87
N LEU A 6 -16.44 -22.27 -2.82
CA LEU A 6 -15.77 -21.71 -4.00
C LEU A 6 -16.83 -21.18 -4.97
N VAL A 7 -16.67 -19.92 -5.40
CA VAL A 7 -17.59 -19.23 -6.30
C VAL A 7 -16.85 -18.87 -7.58
N GLU A 8 -17.19 -19.56 -8.66
CA GLU A 8 -16.62 -19.31 -9.99
C GLU A 8 -17.49 -18.36 -10.84
N GLU A 9 -18.74 -18.12 -10.44
CA GLU A 9 -19.67 -17.16 -11.07
C GLU A 9 -20.00 -16.02 -10.07
N PRO A 10 -19.11 -15.00 -9.93
CA PRO A 10 -19.25 -13.98 -8.88
C PRO A 10 -20.56 -13.21 -8.93
N ASP A 11 -21.07 -12.91 -10.13
CA ASP A 11 -22.31 -12.16 -10.28
C ASP A 11 -23.55 -12.90 -9.72
N ALA A 12 -23.46 -14.24 -9.51
CA ALA A 12 -24.53 -15.01 -8.86
C ALA A 12 -24.69 -14.67 -7.37
N LEU A 13 -23.68 -14.09 -6.70
CA LEU A 13 -23.74 -13.67 -5.30
C LEU A 13 -24.45 -12.35 -5.07
N VAL A 14 -24.72 -11.56 -6.10
CA VAL A 14 -25.22 -10.18 -5.96
C VAL A 14 -26.51 -10.11 -5.13
N GLU A 15 -27.48 -10.97 -5.41
CA GLU A 15 -28.77 -10.95 -4.68
C GLU A 15 -28.59 -11.35 -3.21
N GLU A 16 -27.67 -12.25 -2.93
CA GLU A 16 -27.39 -12.66 -1.55
C GLU A 16 -26.68 -11.55 -0.77
N LEU A 17 -25.72 -10.87 -1.39
CA LEU A 17 -24.98 -9.76 -0.77
C LEU A 17 -25.88 -8.56 -0.47
N ARG A 18 -26.85 -8.20 -1.34
CA ARG A 18 -27.75 -7.06 -1.15
C ARG A 18 -28.47 -7.04 0.18
N SER A 19 -28.81 -8.20 0.70
CA SER A 19 -29.52 -8.31 1.97
C SER A 19 -28.59 -8.21 3.18
N ARG A 20 -27.28 -8.15 2.96
CA ARG A 20 -26.27 -8.16 4.02
C ARG A 20 -25.90 -6.73 4.43
N GLY A 21 -25.39 -6.61 5.65
CA GLY A 21 -24.86 -5.35 6.17
C GLY A 21 -23.38 -5.20 5.85
N GLN A 22 -22.56 -5.31 6.89
CA GLN A 22 -21.12 -5.25 6.79
C GLN A 22 -20.53 -6.57 6.28
N LEU A 23 -19.47 -6.48 5.46
CA LEU A 23 -18.75 -7.64 4.91
C LEU A 23 -17.33 -7.69 5.44
N ALA A 24 -16.89 -8.85 5.90
CA ALA A 24 -15.46 -9.12 6.08
C ALA A 24 -14.87 -9.52 4.75
N VAL A 25 -13.71 -8.93 4.42
CA VAL A 25 -13.05 -9.11 3.12
C VAL A 25 -11.56 -9.30 3.31
N ASP A 26 -10.98 -10.24 2.56
CA ASP A 26 -9.55 -10.42 2.39
C ASP A 26 -9.24 -10.79 0.95
N THR A 27 -7.98 -10.66 0.51
CA THR A 27 -7.60 -10.97 -0.87
C THR A 27 -6.28 -11.71 -0.96
N GLU A 28 -6.23 -12.64 -1.91
CA GLU A 28 -4.98 -13.27 -2.34
C GLU A 28 -4.61 -12.80 -3.74
N PHE A 29 -3.38 -12.35 -3.92
CA PHE A 29 -2.92 -11.79 -5.19
C PHE A 29 -1.46 -12.14 -5.50
N MET A 30 -1.10 -12.09 -6.78
CA MET A 30 0.28 -12.31 -7.25
C MET A 30 0.87 -11.01 -7.79
N ARG A 31 2.12 -10.69 -7.37
CA ARG A 31 2.85 -9.50 -7.84
C ARG A 31 4.27 -9.87 -8.30
N GLU A 32 4.39 -10.86 -9.18
CA GLU A 32 5.70 -11.36 -9.61
C GLU A 32 6.06 -10.95 -11.04
N SER A 33 5.13 -11.10 -11.97
CA SER A 33 5.37 -10.96 -13.41
C SER A 33 4.64 -9.80 -14.07
N THR A 34 3.84 -9.07 -13.32
CA THR A 34 2.98 -7.96 -13.75
C THR A 34 3.39 -6.66 -13.06
N TYR A 35 2.99 -5.53 -13.62
CA TYR A 35 3.12 -4.21 -12.98
C TYR A 35 2.09 -4.03 -11.87
N TYR A 36 0.84 -4.38 -12.17
CA TYR A 36 -0.24 -4.43 -11.21
C TYR A 36 -0.29 -5.79 -10.52
N ALA A 37 -0.74 -5.83 -9.29
CA ALA A 37 -1.03 -7.09 -8.63
C ALA A 37 -2.20 -7.77 -9.35
N GLN A 38 -2.04 -9.06 -9.63
CA GLN A 38 -3.12 -9.88 -10.17
C GLN A 38 -3.95 -10.43 -9.01
N LEU A 39 -5.20 -9.99 -8.88
CA LEU A 39 -6.13 -10.59 -7.93
C LEU A 39 -6.36 -12.06 -8.32
N CYS A 40 -6.24 -12.95 -7.36
CA CYS A 40 -6.34 -14.39 -7.57
C CYS A 40 -7.45 -15.06 -6.76
N LEU A 41 -7.84 -14.48 -5.63
CA LEU A 41 -8.96 -14.93 -4.82
C LEU A 41 -9.44 -13.76 -3.98
N THR A 42 -10.75 -13.71 -3.72
CA THR A 42 -11.35 -12.79 -2.76
C THR A 42 -12.18 -13.60 -1.78
N GLN A 43 -11.89 -13.46 -0.50
CA GLN A 43 -12.67 -14.04 0.56
C GLN A 43 -13.68 -13.01 1.05
N VAL A 44 -14.93 -13.42 1.15
CA VAL A 44 -16.03 -12.55 1.62
C VAL A 44 -16.91 -13.32 2.59
N THR A 45 -17.27 -12.70 3.69
CA THR A 45 -18.30 -13.25 4.57
C THR A 45 -19.16 -12.14 5.18
N ALA A 46 -20.44 -12.46 5.40
CA ALA A 46 -21.37 -11.67 6.21
C ALA A 46 -21.69 -12.37 7.56
N GLY A 47 -20.87 -13.38 7.93
CA GLY A 47 -20.96 -14.11 9.20
C GLY A 47 -21.41 -15.56 9.10
N ASP A 48 -22.28 -15.91 8.15
CA ASP A 48 -22.87 -17.25 8.08
C ASP A 48 -22.08 -18.19 7.15
N THR A 49 -21.77 -17.68 5.97
CA THR A 49 -21.07 -18.41 4.90
C THR A 49 -19.84 -17.63 4.49
N ILE A 50 -18.75 -18.32 4.21
CA ILE A 50 -17.55 -17.73 3.63
C ILE A 50 -17.54 -18.08 2.14
N TRP A 51 -17.52 -17.05 1.28
CA TRP A 51 -17.39 -17.20 -0.15
C TRP A 51 -15.94 -16.96 -0.56
N CYS A 52 -15.34 -17.95 -1.17
CA CYS A 52 -14.04 -17.85 -1.84
C CYS A 52 -14.29 -17.57 -3.31
N VAL A 53 -14.28 -16.32 -3.71
CA VAL A 53 -14.63 -15.87 -5.06
C VAL A 53 -13.42 -15.93 -5.96
N ASP A 54 -13.52 -16.66 -7.09
CA ASP A 54 -12.46 -16.82 -8.07
C ASP A 54 -12.53 -15.79 -9.20
N PRO A 55 -11.72 -14.73 -9.18
CA PRO A 55 -11.71 -13.73 -10.24
C PRO A 55 -11.06 -14.23 -11.55
N LEU A 56 -10.42 -15.41 -11.53
CA LEU A 56 -9.75 -16.00 -12.70
C LEU A 56 -10.60 -17.07 -13.38
N SER A 57 -11.83 -17.28 -12.97
CA SER A 57 -12.76 -18.26 -13.53
C SER A 57 -13.16 -17.97 -14.99
N GLY A 58 -12.95 -16.72 -15.45
CA GLY A 58 -13.35 -16.28 -16.81
C GLY A 58 -14.79 -15.79 -16.92
N HIS A 59 -15.57 -15.84 -15.84
CA HIS A 59 -16.92 -15.28 -15.77
C HIS A 59 -16.90 -13.77 -15.53
N THR A 60 -18.01 -13.10 -15.85
CA THR A 60 -18.20 -11.68 -15.55
C THR A 60 -18.32 -11.46 -14.04
N GLN A 61 -17.85 -10.32 -13.56
CA GLN A 61 -17.84 -9.96 -12.15
C GLN A 61 -18.14 -8.47 -11.92
N ASP A 62 -18.63 -7.78 -12.94
CA ASP A 62 -18.89 -6.34 -12.84
C ASP A 62 -20.01 -6.02 -11.86
N ALA A 63 -21.10 -6.82 -11.88
CA ALA A 63 -22.20 -6.66 -10.95
C ALA A 63 -21.79 -7.01 -9.51
N PHE A 64 -20.97 -8.05 -9.33
CA PHE A 64 -20.41 -8.44 -8.04
C PHE A 64 -19.58 -7.29 -7.43
N TRP A 65 -18.61 -6.73 -8.18
CA TRP A 65 -17.78 -5.64 -7.65
C TRP A 65 -18.59 -4.39 -7.36
N LYS A 66 -19.57 -4.06 -8.20
CA LYS A 66 -20.47 -2.93 -7.94
C LYS A 66 -21.24 -3.11 -6.64
N GLU A 67 -21.75 -4.33 -6.37
CA GLU A 67 -22.44 -4.62 -5.12
C GLU A 67 -21.48 -4.60 -3.93
N MET A 68 -20.36 -5.32 -4.02
CA MET A 68 -19.33 -5.36 -2.98
C MET A 68 -18.91 -3.97 -2.50
N LEU A 69 -18.66 -3.06 -3.45
CA LEU A 69 -18.20 -1.70 -3.15
C LEU A 69 -19.31 -0.82 -2.54
N SER A 70 -20.56 -1.23 -2.57
CA SER A 70 -21.65 -0.51 -1.90
C SER A 70 -21.76 -0.82 -0.40
N HIS A 71 -21.00 -1.82 0.09
CA HIS A 71 -21.02 -2.24 1.49
C HIS A 71 -19.90 -1.61 2.33
N ASP A 72 -20.07 -1.67 3.65
CA ASP A 72 -19.05 -1.39 4.64
C ASP A 72 -18.15 -2.63 4.79
N TRP A 73 -16.82 -2.46 4.67
CA TRP A 73 -15.90 -3.57 4.74
C TRP A 73 -15.14 -3.62 6.07
N VAL A 74 -14.91 -4.83 6.56
CA VAL A 74 -13.96 -5.13 7.63
C VAL A 74 -12.78 -5.85 7.04
N LEU A 75 -11.58 -5.31 7.31
CA LEU A 75 -10.32 -5.88 6.85
C LEU A 75 -9.32 -5.96 8.01
N HIS A 76 -8.21 -6.66 7.79
CA HIS A 76 -7.06 -6.63 8.68
C HIS A 76 -5.82 -6.21 7.93
N SER A 77 -5.27 -5.01 8.22
CA SER A 77 -4.12 -4.46 7.49
C SER A 77 -4.41 -4.28 5.98
N GLY A 78 -5.62 -3.84 5.65
CA GLY A 78 -6.25 -3.93 4.34
C GLY A 78 -5.70 -2.99 3.25
N ARG A 79 -4.55 -2.32 3.47
CA ARG A 79 -4.00 -1.37 2.48
C ARG A 79 -3.68 -2.02 1.13
N GLN A 80 -3.16 -3.25 1.12
CA GLN A 80 -2.80 -3.92 -0.12
C GLN A 80 -4.04 -4.47 -0.83
N ASP A 81 -5.02 -4.91 -0.06
CA ASP A 81 -6.31 -5.38 -0.56
C ASP A 81 -7.05 -4.26 -1.28
N ILE A 82 -7.14 -3.09 -0.63
CA ILE A 82 -7.73 -1.89 -1.25
C ILE A 82 -6.94 -1.49 -2.50
N GLU A 83 -5.59 -1.55 -2.50
CA GLU A 83 -4.78 -1.26 -3.70
C GLU A 83 -5.18 -2.17 -4.87
N VAL A 84 -5.28 -3.47 -4.63
CA VAL A 84 -5.60 -4.46 -5.67
C VAL A 84 -7.02 -4.27 -6.19
N ILE A 85 -7.99 -4.07 -5.30
CA ILE A 85 -9.38 -3.83 -5.67
C ILE A 85 -9.54 -2.50 -6.41
N TYR A 86 -8.90 -1.42 -5.94
CA TYR A 86 -8.93 -0.13 -6.62
C TYR A 86 -8.34 -0.20 -8.03
N GLN A 87 -7.27 -0.97 -8.22
CA GLN A 87 -6.68 -1.18 -9.56
C GLN A 87 -7.61 -1.95 -10.49
N LEU A 88 -8.43 -2.86 -9.95
CA LEU A 88 -9.39 -3.65 -10.72
C LEU A 88 -10.68 -2.87 -11.01
N ALA A 89 -11.30 -2.29 -9.99
CA ALA A 89 -12.64 -1.71 -10.05
C ALA A 89 -12.66 -0.19 -10.29
N HIS A 90 -11.50 0.48 -10.15
CA HIS A 90 -11.36 1.94 -10.19
C HIS A 90 -12.30 2.70 -9.25
N ALA A 91 -12.69 2.05 -8.16
CA ALA A 91 -13.60 2.57 -7.14
C ALA A 91 -13.23 2.02 -5.77
N MET A 92 -13.72 2.68 -4.73
CA MET A 92 -13.49 2.33 -3.33
C MET A 92 -14.77 1.78 -2.69
N PRO A 93 -14.69 0.93 -1.64
CA PRO A 93 -15.85 0.54 -0.86
C PRO A 93 -16.49 1.75 -0.16
N ALA A 94 -17.75 1.61 0.24
CA ALA A 94 -18.52 2.68 0.89
C ALA A 94 -17.84 3.16 2.18
N SER A 95 -17.39 2.23 3.01
CA SER A 95 -16.55 2.49 4.17
C SER A 95 -15.68 1.28 4.50
N ILE A 96 -14.69 1.48 5.38
CA ILE A 96 -13.87 0.38 5.89
C ILE A 96 -13.62 0.52 7.39
N PHE A 97 -13.47 -0.62 8.05
CA PHE A 97 -12.94 -0.74 9.40
C PHE A 97 -11.73 -1.67 9.37
N ASP A 98 -10.55 -1.13 9.65
CA ASP A 98 -9.31 -1.91 9.70
C ASP A 98 -9.04 -2.37 11.13
N THR A 99 -9.13 -3.68 11.36
CA THR A 99 -8.98 -4.28 12.69
C THR A 99 -7.55 -4.15 13.24
N GLN A 100 -6.51 -4.02 12.40
CA GLN A 100 -5.14 -3.74 12.85
C GLN A 100 -5.02 -2.30 13.39
N VAL A 101 -5.62 -1.34 12.71
CA VAL A 101 -5.71 0.05 13.17
C VAL A 101 -6.41 0.12 14.52
N ALA A 102 -7.57 -0.54 14.63
CA ALA A 102 -8.37 -0.60 15.84
C ALA A 102 -7.60 -1.20 17.02
N ALA A 103 -6.92 -2.33 16.80
CA ALA A 103 -6.09 -3.01 17.80
C ALA A 103 -4.96 -2.10 18.31
N GLY A 104 -4.27 -1.39 17.40
CA GLY A 104 -3.22 -0.44 17.76
C GLY A 104 -3.71 0.70 18.66
N LEU A 105 -4.93 1.18 18.46
CA LEU A 105 -5.57 2.21 19.28
C LEU A 105 -6.04 1.71 20.66
N LEU A 106 -6.13 0.40 20.83
CA LEU A 106 -6.40 -0.25 22.12
C LEU A 106 -5.14 -0.57 22.92
N GLY A 107 -3.94 -0.36 22.34
CA GLY A 107 -2.66 -0.62 22.99
C GLY A 107 -2.02 -1.97 22.60
N MET A 108 -2.62 -2.71 21.69
CA MET A 108 -2.00 -3.89 21.09
C MET A 108 -0.83 -3.45 20.18
N PRO A 109 0.10 -4.37 19.80
CA PRO A 109 1.18 -4.04 18.90
C PRO A 109 0.68 -3.38 17.60
N ALA A 110 1.28 -2.25 17.20
CA ALA A 110 0.80 -1.44 16.06
C ALA A 110 0.78 -2.18 14.70
N GLN A 111 1.54 -3.27 14.60
CA GLN A 111 1.60 -4.15 13.42
C GLN A 111 1.23 -5.60 13.80
N MET A 112 0.27 -5.75 14.71
CA MET A 112 -0.24 -7.07 15.08
C MET A 112 -0.82 -7.75 13.83
N GLY A 113 -0.40 -8.97 13.56
CA GLY A 113 -0.97 -9.75 12.46
C GLY A 113 -2.29 -10.40 12.88
N TYR A 114 -3.11 -10.75 11.89
CA TYR A 114 -4.45 -11.30 12.09
C TYR A 114 -4.50 -12.48 13.07
N ALA A 115 -3.66 -13.50 12.89
CA ALA A 115 -3.60 -14.66 13.82
C ALA A 115 -3.28 -14.23 15.27
N GLY A 116 -2.45 -13.19 15.45
CA GLY A 116 -2.17 -12.63 16.77
C GLY A 116 -3.39 -11.95 17.38
N LEU A 117 -4.14 -11.21 16.55
CA LEU A 117 -5.38 -10.55 16.96
C LEU A 117 -6.44 -11.58 17.38
N VAL A 118 -6.65 -12.62 16.57
CA VAL A 118 -7.62 -13.70 16.89
C VAL A 118 -7.25 -14.43 18.16
N LYS A 119 -5.94 -14.72 18.35
CA LYS A 119 -5.45 -15.32 19.59
C LYS A 119 -5.70 -14.44 20.80
N GLU A 120 -5.47 -13.13 20.68
CA GLU A 120 -5.67 -12.16 21.77
C GLU A 120 -7.14 -12.01 22.15
N LEU A 121 -8.04 -11.95 21.15
CA LEU A 121 -9.45 -11.69 21.40
C LEU A 121 -10.24 -12.95 21.77
N PHE A 122 -9.90 -14.11 21.20
CA PHE A 122 -10.74 -15.31 21.25
C PHE A 122 -10.04 -16.56 21.77
N ASP A 123 -8.73 -16.48 22.07
CA ASP A 123 -7.87 -17.63 22.47
C ASP A 123 -7.85 -18.76 21.42
N VAL A 124 -8.04 -18.41 20.13
CA VAL A 124 -8.02 -19.34 19.00
C VAL A 124 -6.68 -19.24 18.27
N GLU A 125 -6.11 -20.39 17.91
CA GLU A 125 -4.87 -20.46 17.12
C GLU A 125 -5.20 -20.68 15.64
N ILE A 126 -4.76 -19.74 14.78
CA ILE A 126 -4.84 -19.83 13.32
C ILE A 126 -3.49 -20.30 12.79
N HIS A 127 -3.50 -21.31 11.91
CA HIS A 127 -2.31 -21.88 11.34
C HIS A 127 -1.90 -21.20 10.03
N LYS A 128 -0.75 -20.49 10.03
CA LYS A 128 -0.21 -19.82 8.84
C LYS A 128 0.60 -20.79 7.97
N MET A 129 -0.05 -21.64 7.17
CA MET A 129 0.66 -22.66 6.37
C MET A 129 0.92 -22.27 4.90
N HIS A 130 0.17 -21.36 4.28
CA HIS A 130 0.19 -21.16 2.83
C HIS A 130 0.47 -19.73 2.34
N THR A 131 1.10 -18.88 3.15
CA THR A 131 1.43 -17.47 2.82
C THR A 131 2.25 -17.26 1.54
N ARG A 132 2.87 -18.30 0.97
CA ARG A 132 3.68 -18.25 -0.26
C ARG A 132 3.14 -19.17 -1.35
N ALA A 133 1.85 -19.48 -1.31
CA ALA A 133 1.21 -20.29 -2.35
C ALA A 133 1.18 -19.54 -3.69
N ASN A 134 1.20 -20.29 -4.80
CA ASN A 134 0.93 -19.70 -6.09
C ASN A 134 -0.58 -19.65 -6.33
N TRP A 135 -1.19 -18.55 -5.95
CA TRP A 135 -2.62 -18.32 -6.03
C TRP A 135 -3.17 -18.21 -7.45
N SER A 136 -2.31 -18.03 -8.46
CA SER A 136 -2.75 -17.98 -9.87
C SER A 136 -2.98 -19.34 -10.50
N LYS A 137 -2.56 -20.43 -9.85
CA LYS A 137 -2.77 -21.78 -10.35
C LYS A 137 -4.23 -22.23 -10.22
N ARG A 138 -4.70 -22.98 -11.23
CA ARG A 138 -6.02 -23.62 -11.21
C ARG A 138 -5.90 -25.11 -11.53
N PRO A 139 -6.76 -25.97 -10.94
CA PRO A 139 -7.72 -25.62 -9.88
C PRO A 139 -7.02 -25.26 -8.57
N LEU A 140 -7.69 -24.46 -7.74
CA LEU A 140 -7.25 -24.20 -6.36
C LEU A 140 -7.40 -25.47 -5.53
N ARG A 141 -6.43 -25.76 -4.66
CA ARG A 141 -6.49 -26.90 -3.75
C ARG A 141 -7.34 -26.56 -2.54
N ASP A 142 -8.07 -27.53 -2.02
CA ASP A 142 -8.95 -27.34 -0.85
C ASP A 142 -8.19 -26.77 0.34
N GLU A 143 -6.95 -27.20 0.59
CA GLU A 143 -6.10 -26.68 1.67
C GLU A 143 -5.78 -25.17 1.54
N TYR A 144 -5.78 -24.62 0.31
CA TYR A 144 -5.62 -23.18 0.08
C TYR A 144 -6.92 -22.43 0.34
N LEU A 145 -8.04 -23.02 -0.04
CA LEU A 145 -9.35 -22.45 0.22
C LEU A 145 -9.69 -22.44 1.71
N GLU A 146 -9.30 -23.50 2.45
CA GLU A 146 -9.43 -23.57 3.91
C GLU A 146 -8.62 -22.45 4.57
N TYR A 147 -7.32 -22.31 4.18
CA TYR A 147 -6.46 -21.24 4.68
C TYR A 147 -7.06 -19.85 4.40
N ALA A 148 -7.48 -19.59 3.16
CA ALA A 148 -8.05 -18.33 2.77
C ALA A 148 -9.36 -18.01 3.51
N ALA A 149 -10.20 -19.02 3.76
CA ALA A 149 -11.42 -18.86 4.53
C ALA A 149 -11.16 -18.48 6.00
N GLU A 150 -10.08 -19.03 6.59
CA GLU A 150 -9.69 -18.68 7.96
C GLU A 150 -9.32 -17.18 8.10
N ASP A 151 -8.80 -16.53 7.04
CA ASP A 151 -8.37 -15.12 7.09
C ASP A 151 -9.56 -14.13 7.22
N VAL A 152 -10.81 -14.56 6.99
CA VAL A 152 -12.01 -13.73 7.18
C VAL A 152 -12.95 -14.23 8.30
N GLU A 153 -12.78 -15.47 8.78
CA GLU A 153 -13.72 -16.13 9.70
C GLU A 153 -13.99 -15.31 10.96
N TYR A 154 -12.95 -14.67 11.51
CA TYR A 154 -13.03 -13.93 12.77
C TYR A 154 -13.06 -12.42 12.59
N LEU A 155 -13.08 -11.87 11.35
CA LEU A 155 -13.01 -10.43 11.15
C LEU A 155 -14.24 -9.70 11.69
N LEU A 156 -15.47 -10.20 11.42
CA LEU A 156 -16.70 -9.56 11.94
C LEU A 156 -16.79 -9.65 13.46
N PRO A 157 -16.58 -10.82 14.10
CA PRO A 157 -16.50 -10.89 15.56
C PRO A 157 -15.42 -9.99 16.15
N ALA A 158 -14.24 -9.91 15.52
CA ALA A 158 -13.16 -9.01 15.96
C ALA A 158 -13.57 -7.54 15.83
N CYS A 159 -14.23 -7.16 14.73
CA CYS A 159 -14.74 -5.81 14.55
C CYS A 159 -15.74 -5.43 15.66
N GLU A 160 -16.66 -6.31 15.99
CA GLU A 160 -17.64 -6.08 17.05
C GLU A 160 -16.96 -5.88 18.41
N GLU A 161 -16.04 -6.77 18.80
CA GLU A 161 -15.35 -6.69 20.08
C GLU A 161 -14.43 -5.46 20.16
N LEU A 162 -13.65 -5.16 19.09
CA LEU A 162 -12.80 -3.99 19.03
C LEU A 162 -13.61 -2.68 19.08
N THR A 163 -14.76 -2.64 18.38
CA THR A 163 -15.69 -1.51 18.42
C THR A 163 -16.18 -1.26 19.85
N ARG A 164 -16.61 -2.31 20.54
CA ARG A 164 -17.09 -2.23 21.93
C ARG A 164 -15.97 -1.71 22.86
N GLN A 165 -14.73 -2.21 22.72
CA GLN A 165 -13.61 -1.76 23.53
C GLN A 165 -13.21 -0.31 23.21
N LEU A 166 -13.18 0.07 21.94
CA LEU A 166 -12.87 1.44 21.50
C LEU A 166 -13.90 2.45 21.99
N ASP A 167 -15.18 2.10 21.90
CA ASP A 167 -16.29 2.95 22.38
C ASP A 167 -16.17 3.18 23.88
N SER A 168 -15.90 2.13 24.67
CA SER A 168 -15.69 2.24 26.12
C SER A 168 -14.53 3.18 26.51
N LYS A 169 -13.56 3.37 25.61
CA LYS A 169 -12.41 4.27 25.79
C LYS A 169 -12.58 5.62 25.09
N GLY A 170 -13.72 5.87 24.42
CA GLY A 170 -13.96 7.08 23.61
C GLY A 170 -13.05 7.21 22.39
N ARG A 171 -12.57 6.08 21.83
CA ARG A 171 -11.60 6.04 20.70
C ARG A 171 -12.19 5.50 19.40
N LEU A 172 -13.47 5.16 19.36
CA LEU A 172 -14.08 4.60 18.16
C LEU A 172 -13.99 5.53 16.96
N ALA A 173 -14.23 6.84 17.18
CA ALA A 173 -14.09 7.86 16.12
C ALA A 173 -12.65 7.93 15.56
N TRP A 174 -11.63 7.69 16.38
CA TRP A 174 -10.23 7.66 15.93
C TRP A 174 -9.98 6.48 14.97
N ALA A 175 -10.50 5.30 15.33
CA ALA A 175 -10.36 4.11 14.48
C ALA A 175 -11.07 4.29 13.14
N GLN A 176 -12.26 4.88 13.16
CA GLN A 176 -13.03 5.20 11.95
C GLN A 176 -12.31 6.22 11.06
N GLU A 177 -11.72 7.28 11.66
CA GLU A 177 -10.94 8.28 10.93
C GLU A 177 -9.70 7.65 10.27
N ASP A 178 -8.93 6.87 11.03
CA ASP A 178 -7.72 6.24 10.54
C ASP A 178 -8.00 5.17 9.48
N SER A 179 -9.06 4.40 9.64
CA SER A 179 -9.50 3.43 8.63
C SER A 179 -9.91 4.15 7.34
N ARG A 180 -10.70 5.23 7.45
CA ARG A 180 -11.16 6.01 6.29
C ARG A 180 -10.00 6.58 5.47
N TRP A 181 -8.85 6.87 6.09
CA TRP A 181 -7.68 7.33 5.36
C TRP A 181 -7.21 6.32 4.31
N LEU A 182 -7.43 5.02 4.50
CA LEU A 182 -7.12 4.00 3.50
C LEU A 182 -8.02 4.09 2.24
N LEU A 183 -9.10 4.87 2.27
CA LEU A 183 -9.95 5.13 1.10
C LEU A 183 -9.49 6.32 0.26
N ASP A 184 -8.34 6.94 0.60
CA ASP A 184 -7.77 8.02 -0.21
C ASP A 184 -7.14 7.43 -1.49
N PRO A 185 -7.68 7.72 -2.69
CA PRO A 185 -7.16 7.21 -3.96
C PRO A 185 -5.70 7.61 -4.20
N ASP A 186 -5.25 8.75 -3.66
CA ASP A 186 -3.87 9.22 -3.83
C ASP A 186 -2.84 8.27 -3.21
N LEU A 187 -3.23 7.39 -2.28
CA LEU A 187 -2.36 6.35 -1.74
C LEU A 187 -2.02 5.26 -2.76
N TYR A 188 -2.83 5.09 -3.80
CA TYR A 188 -2.79 3.99 -4.77
C TYR A 188 -2.46 4.44 -6.18
N THR A 189 -2.45 5.75 -6.42
CA THR A 189 -2.03 6.32 -7.70
C THR A 189 -0.51 6.42 -7.78
N ASN A 190 0.07 5.97 -8.89
CA ASN A 190 1.51 6.04 -9.12
C ASN A 190 1.95 7.38 -9.75
N ASP A 191 1.04 8.35 -9.90
CA ASP A 191 1.23 9.54 -10.73
C ASP A 191 1.87 10.74 -10.00
N ASN A 192 2.42 10.53 -8.82
CA ASN A 192 2.95 11.62 -7.96
C ASN A 192 4.29 12.22 -8.42
N GLY A 193 4.71 12.04 -9.69
CA GLY A 193 5.96 12.63 -10.20
C GLY A 193 7.25 12.15 -9.51
N GLN A 194 7.16 11.15 -8.65
CA GLN A 194 8.24 10.66 -7.78
C GLN A 194 8.90 9.38 -8.27
N THR A 195 8.81 9.08 -9.57
CA THR A 195 9.43 7.88 -10.14
C THR A 195 10.93 7.79 -9.84
N ILE A 196 11.60 8.95 -9.84
CA ILE A 196 13.03 9.06 -9.54
C ILE A 196 13.35 8.76 -8.06
N ASP A 197 12.47 9.03 -7.13
CA ASP A 197 12.73 8.86 -5.68
C ASP A 197 12.81 7.39 -5.28
N ARG A 198 12.24 6.51 -6.10
CA ARG A 198 12.37 5.05 -5.98
C ARG A 198 13.76 4.55 -6.38
N LEU A 199 14.53 5.36 -7.14
CA LEU A 199 15.88 5.05 -7.58
C LEU A 199 16.90 5.50 -6.53
N LYS A 200 17.27 4.62 -5.60
CA LYS A 200 18.20 4.95 -4.50
C LYS A 200 19.49 5.63 -4.96
N GLY A 201 20.06 5.20 -6.09
CA GLY A 201 21.29 5.78 -6.66
C GLY A 201 21.12 7.19 -7.23
N ALA A 202 19.90 7.59 -7.63
CA ALA A 202 19.64 8.90 -8.21
C ALA A 202 19.73 10.07 -7.21
N ARG A 203 19.74 9.80 -5.91
CA ARG A 203 19.86 10.83 -4.86
C ARG A 203 21.15 11.65 -4.97
N ASN A 204 22.21 11.07 -5.53
CA ASN A 204 23.51 11.73 -5.70
C ASN A 204 23.63 12.46 -7.02
N PHE A 205 22.68 12.31 -7.93
CA PHE A 205 22.72 12.96 -9.24
C PHE A 205 22.31 14.43 -9.11
N ARG A 206 22.91 15.27 -9.95
CA ARG A 206 22.70 16.74 -10.01
C ARG A 206 22.52 17.17 -11.46
N GLY A 207 21.88 18.32 -11.64
CA GLY A 207 21.72 18.97 -12.94
C GLY A 207 21.20 18.01 -14.00
N ARG A 208 21.79 18.05 -15.19
CA ARG A 208 21.34 17.26 -16.33
C ARG A 208 21.29 15.75 -16.09
N LYS A 209 22.23 15.18 -15.31
CA LYS A 209 22.21 13.75 -14.99
C LYS A 209 20.97 13.35 -14.19
N ARG A 210 20.56 14.20 -13.22
CA ARG A 210 19.34 13.96 -12.48
C ARG A 210 18.08 14.10 -13.35
N ALA A 211 18.04 15.13 -14.20
CA ALA A 211 16.96 15.33 -15.16
C ALA A 211 16.83 14.12 -16.11
N ALA A 212 17.96 13.62 -16.63
CA ALA A 212 17.98 12.42 -17.45
C ALA A 212 17.45 11.18 -16.69
N ALA A 213 17.91 10.98 -15.43
CA ALA A 213 17.42 9.88 -14.60
C ALA A 213 15.91 9.96 -14.35
N ARG A 214 15.36 11.17 -14.10
CA ARG A 214 13.92 11.40 -13.95
C ARG A 214 13.15 11.02 -15.22
N ARG A 215 13.54 11.57 -16.36
CA ARG A 215 12.89 11.29 -17.64
C ARG A 215 12.94 9.81 -18.03
N LEU A 216 14.06 9.15 -17.80
CA LEU A 216 14.21 7.71 -18.01
C LEU A 216 13.35 6.90 -17.05
N ALA A 217 13.22 7.31 -15.79
CA ALA A 217 12.35 6.68 -14.81
C ALA A 217 10.87 6.85 -15.21
N ASP A 218 10.45 8.03 -15.64
CA ASP A 218 9.09 8.31 -16.12
C ASP A 218 8.77 7.51 -17.39
N TRP A 219 9.70 7.43 -18.33
CA TRP A 219 9.56 6.58 -19.50
C TRP A 219 9.39 5.11 -19.12
N ARG A 220 10.26 4.62 -18.23
CA ARG A 220 10.19 3.23 -17.75
C ARG A 220 8.87 2.91 -17.06
N GLU A 221 8.37 3.84 -16.25
CA GLU A 221 7.09 3.72 -15.56
C GLU A 221 5.95 3.54 -16.57
N LYS A 222 5.86 4.45 -17.56
CA LYS A 222 4.85 4.38 -18.63
C LYS A 222 4.93 3.08 -19.43
N GLU A 223 6.16 2.61 -19.75
CA GLU A 223 6.33 1.34 -20.45
C GLU A 223 5.98 0.12 -19.58
N ALA A 224 6.26 0.17 -18.27
CA ALA A 224 5.89 -0.88 -17.33
C ALA A 224 4.38 -1.01 -17.19
N ILE A 225 3.68 0.11 -17.03
CA ILE A 225 2.21 0.18 -16.99
C ILE A 225 1.63 -0.35 -18.31
N LYS A 226 2.09 0.21 -19.46
CA LYS A 226 1.57 -0.15 -20.79
C LYS A 226 1.71 -1.64 -21.10
N ARG A 227 2.76 -2.29 -20.61
CA ARG A 227 3.05 -3.71 -20.88
C ARG A 227 2.60 -4.62 -19.76
N ASP A 228 2.08 -4.06 -18.68
CA ASP A 228 1.81 -4.76 -17.44
C ASP A 228 3.00 -5.67 -17.04
N ARG A 229 4.19 -5.05 -16.91
CA ARG A 229 5.42 -5.77 -16.55
C ARG A 229 6.18 -5.07 -15.44
N PRO A 230 6.89 -5.79 -14.56
CA PRO A 230 7.71 -5.19 -13.53
C PRO A 230 8.72 -4.18 -14.12
N ARG A 231 8.93 -3.05 -13.46
CA ARG A 231 9.86 -2.00 -13.88
C ARG A 231 11.24 -2.52 -14.22
N GLN A 232 11.73 -3.46 -13.40
CA GLN A 232 13.05 -4.08 -13.57
C GLN A 232 13.15 -4.95 -14.85
N TRP A 233 12.02 -5.44 -15.38
CA TRP A 233 11.97 -6.19 -16.63
C TRP A 233 11.92 -5.27 -17.86
N ILE A 234 11.52 -4.03 -17.68
CA ILE A 234 11.59 -2.99 -18.73
C ILE A 234 13.01 -2.46 -18.84
N LEU A 235 13.58 -2.00 -17.72
CA LEU A 235 14.93 -1.49 -17.62
C LEU A 235 15.40 -1.56 -16.15
N ARG A 236 16.52 -2.25 -15.90
CA ARG A 236 17.06 -2.39 -14.55
C ARG A 236 17.52 -1.05 -14.01
N ASP A 237 17.43 -0.84 -12.68
CA ASP A 237 17.79 0.41 -12.02
C ASP A 237 19.24 0.84 -12.30
N ASN A 238 20.19 -0.09 -12.19
CA ASN A 238 21.61 0.19 -12.45
C ASN A 238 21.82 0.65 -13.89
N VAL A 239 21.23 -0.02 -14.87
CA VAL A 239 21.35 0.33 -16.29
C VAL A 239 20.73 1.70 -16.57
N LEU A 240 19.56 2.01 -15.97
CA LEU A 240 18.93 3.32 -16.07
C LEU A 240 19.85 4.42 -15.53
N LEU A 241 20.43 4.19 -14.36
CA LEU A 241 21.35 5.15 -13.74
C LEU A 241 22.64 5.33 -14.55
N ASP A 242 23.18 4.26 -15.14
CA ASP A 242 24.35 4.32 -16.00
C ASP A 242 24.07 5.11 -17.30
N ILE A 243 22.90 4.95 -17.90
CA ILE A 243 22.47 5.75 -19.06
C ILE A 243 22.37 7.23 -18.66
N ALA A 244 21.73 7.52 -17.52
CA ALA A 244 21.60 8.90 -17.04
C ALA A 244 22.96 9.54 -16.65
N TRP A 245 23.90 8.73 -16.18
CA TRP A 245 25.23 9.20 -15.84
C TRP A 245 26.08 9.55 -17.07
N ASN A 246 26.04 8.69 -18.09
CA ASN A 246 26.86 8.81 -19.29
C ASN A 246 26.29 9.77 -20.33
N LEU A 247 24.97 10.07 -20.28
CA LEU A 247 24.25 10.98 -21.20
C LEU A 247 24.55 10.65 -22.69
N PRO A 248 24.31 9.41 -23.17
CA PRO A 248 24.62 9.01 -24.56
C PRO A 248 23.90 9.90 -25.57
N ARG A 249 24.56 10.12 -26.73
CA ARG A 249 24.03 10.96 -27.82
C ARG A 249 23.67 10.17 -29.07
N SER A 250 24.15 8.92 -29.16
CA SER A 250 23.91 8.01 -30.28
C SER A 250 23.60 6.61 -29.79
N GLU A 251 23.03 5.78 -30.66
CA GLU A 251 22.80 4.36 -30.38
C GLU A 251 24.12 3.61 -30.14
N ALA A 252 25.20 4.03 -30.78
CA ALA A 252 26.53 3.47 -30.54
C ALA A 252 27.00 3.79 -29.11
N ASP A 253 26.83 5.05 -28.64
CA ASP A 253 27.19 5.43 -27.28
C ASP A 253 26.34 4.64 -26.27
N LEU A 254 25.03 4.51 -26.54
CA LEU A 254 24.11 3.76 -25.69
C LEU A 254 24.50 2.28 -25.61
N GLY A 255 24.88 1.67 -26.73
CA GLY A 255 25.32 0.27 -26.81
C GLY A 255 26.64 -0.01 -26.09
N ASN A 256 27.50 1.00 -25.91
CA ASN A 256 28.77 0.89 -25.21
C ASN A 256 28.60 0.96 -23.67
N ILE A 257 27.43 1.33 -23.15
CA ILE A 257 27.18 1.36 -21.70
C ILE A 257 27.05 -0.06 -21.19
N GLN A 258 27.81 -0.38 -20.16
CA GLN A 258 27.84 -1.70 -19.56
C GLN A 258 26.42 -2.08 -19.07
N GLY A 259 25.96 -3.28 -19.42
CA GLY A 259 24.67 -3.80 -19.01
C GLY A 259 23.49 -3.37 -19.89
N VAL A 260 23.71 -2.55 -20.92
CA VAL A 260 22.70 -2.24 -21.96
C VAL A 260 22.69 -3.35 -23.01
N PRO A 261 21.60 -4.17 -23.10
CA PRO A 261 21.55 -5.23 -24.10
C PRO A 261 21.33 -4.64 -25.50
N GLY A 262 22.03 -5.16 -26.53
CA GLY A 262 21.84 -4.72 -27.92
C GLY A 262 20.37 -4.81 -28.39
N LYS A 263 19.62 -5.83 -27.94
CA LYS A 263 18.17 -5.93 -28.20
C LYS A 263 17.37 -4.75 -27.63
N LEU A 264 17.82 -4.15 -26.53
CA LEU A 264 17.18 -2.95 -25.95
C LEU A 264 17.44 -1.73 -26.85
N VAL A 265 18.68 -1.54 -27.29
CA VAL A 265 19.07 -0.44 -28.20
C VAL A 265 18.21 -0.49 -29.47
N ASN A 266 18.16 -1.65 -30.13
CA ASN A 266 17.39 -1.83 -31.37
C ASN A 266 15.89 -1.58 -31.20
N ARG A 267 15.32 -1.92 -30.02
CA ARG A 267 13.88 -1.83 -29.78
C ARG A 267 13.42 -0.45 -29.31
N VAL A 268 14.17 0.19 -28.43
CA VAL A 268 13.74 1.43 -27.76
C VAL A 268 14.87 2.47 -27.60
N GLY A 269 16.04 2.24 -28.24
CA GLY A 269 17.21 3.13 -28.11
C GLY A 269 16.88 4.57 -28.42
N HIS A 270 16.13 4.83 -29.51
CA HIS A 270 15.70 6.17 -29.89
C HIS A 270 14.91 6.88 -28.78
N ARG A 271 14.01 6.16 -28.06
CA ARG A 271 13.21 6.75 -26.96
C ARG A 271 14.08 7.08 -25.74
N LEU A 272 15.06 6.22 -25.44
CA LEU A 272 16.01 6.46 -24.34
C LEU A 272 16.88 7.68 -24.66
N LEU A 273 17.38 7.78 -25.89
CA LEU A 273 18.17 8.93 -26.37
C LEU A 273 17.35 10.21 -26.37
N GLU A 274 16.08 10.16 -26.78
CA GLU A 274 15.17 11.28 -26.73
C GLU A 274 14.97 11.78 -25.28
N ALA A 275 14.71 10.89 -24.33
CA ALA A 275 14.57 11.22 -22.91
C ALA A 275 15.86 11.88 -22.36
N VAL A 276 17.03 11.36 -22.75
CA VAL A 276 18.32 11.95 -22.39
C VAL A 276 18.54 13.31 -23.08
N ALA A 277 18.18 13.45 -24.34
CA ALA A 277 18.33 14.73 -25.06
C ALA A 277 17.45 15.84 -24.46
N GLN A 278 16.19 15.52 -24.18
CA GLN A 278 15.22 16.44 -23.57
C GLN A 278 15.65 16.91 -22.16
N SER A 279 16.49 16.14 -21.44
CA SER A 279 17.03 16.54 -20.13
C SER A 279 17.91 17.80 -20.17
N ALA A 280 18.36 18.21 -21.35
CA ALA A 280 19.18 19.40 -21.51
C ALA A 280 18.42 20.71 -21.27
N SER A 281 17.10 20.70 -21.47
CA SER A 281 16.22 21.86 -21.25
C SER A 281 15.61 21.91 -19.84
N ASP A 282 15.84 20.86 -19.01
CA ASP A 282 15.31 20.83 -17.67
C ASP A 282 16.13 21.72 -16.73
N THR A 283 15.51 22.80 -16.25
CA THR A 283 16.14 23.82 -15.41
C THR A 283 15.84 23.62 -13.92
N GLU A 284 15.14 22.54 -13.55
CA GLU A 284 14.71 22.32 -12.20
C GLU A 284 15.91 22.17 -11.23
N ALA A 285 16.01 23.10 -10.30
CA ALA A 285 16.99 23.03 -9.23
C ALA A 285 16.61 21.91 -8.27
N TYR A 286 17.50 20.94 -8.12
CA TYR A 286 17.38 19.90 -7.11
C TYR A 286 18.36 20.13 -5.98
N ASP A 287 17.85 20.43 -4.80
CA ASP A 287 18.61 20.38 -3.57
C ASP A 287 18.37 19.02 -2.89
N PRO A 288 19.42 18.17 -2.80
CA PRO A 288 19.25 16.86 -2.18
C PRO A 288 18.92 17.01 -0.70
N PRO A 289 18.14 16.08 -0.15
CA PRO A 289 17.94 16.01 1.29
C PRO A 289 19.29 15.98 1.99
N ARG A 290 19.56 16.99 2.79
CA ARG A 290 20.75 17.03 3.64
C ARG A 290 20.51 16.20 4.89
N PRO A 291 21.54 15.58 5.46
CA PRO A 291 21.42 15.03 6.80
C PRO A 291 20.91 16.11 7.77
N PRO A 292 20.06 15.77 8.74
CA PRO A 292 19.59 16.72 9.72
C PRO A 292 20.77 17.35 10.47
N ASN A 293 20.76 18.68 10.61
CA ASN A 293 21.72 19.41 11.43
C ASN A 293 21.48 19.14 12.92
N GLU A 294 22.34 19.65 13.80
CA GLU A 294 22.25 19.38 15.26
C GLU A 294 20.95 19.93 15.88
N GLU A 295 20.48 21.08 15.43
CA GLU A 295 19.20 21.67 15.87
C GLU A 295 18.02 20.77 15.46
N GLN A 296 18.00 20.31 14.21
CA GLN A 296 16.98 19.39 13.72
C GLN A 296 16.99 18.03 14.44
N LYS A 297 18.19 17.52 14.79
CA LYS A 297 18.32 16.30 15.60
C LYS A 297 17.79 16.49 17.01
N ALA A 298 18.11 17.63 17.64
CA ALA A 298 17.61 17.98 18.97
C ALA A 298 16.09 18.13 18.95
N LEU A 299 15.54 18.84 17.96
CA LEU A 299 14.11 19.01 17.78
C LEU A 299 13.40 17.65 17.55
N LEU A 300 13.98 16.77 16.72
CA LEU A 300 13.42 15.44 16.49
C LEU A 300 13.36 14.63 17.79
N LYS A 301 14.40 14.69 18.60
CA LYS A 301 14.45 14.02 19.91
C LYS A 301 13.38 14.57 20.86
N GLU A 302 13.21 15.89 20.91
CA GLU A 302 12.18 16.54 21.73
C GLU A 302 10.78 16.12 21.26
N MET A 303 10.48 16.20 19.97
CA MET A 303 9.20 15.76 19.43
C MET A 303 8.92 14.28 19.72
N GLN A 304 9.93 13.40 19.56
CA GLN A 304 9.79 11.97 19.92
C GLN A 304 9.49 11.79 21.41
N SER A 305 10.11 12.57 22.29
CA SER A 305 9.84 12.52 23.75
C SER A 305 8.40 12.91 24.06
N ARG A 306 7.88 13.98 23.44
CA ARG A 306 6.48 14.41 23.62
C ARG A 306 5.49 13.36 23.13
N VAL A 307 5.75 12.80 21.94
CA VAL A 307 4.92 11.73 21.39
C VAL A 307 4.93 10.49 22.28
N ALA A 308 6.10 10.11 22.81
CA ALA A 308 6.22 8.95 23.71
C ALA A 308 5.44 9.18 25.02
N ALA A 309 5.55 10.34 25.63
CA ALA A 309 4.81 10.68 26.85
C ALA A 309 3.29 10.68 26.63
N CYS A 310 2.82 11.24 25.52
CA CYS A 310 1.41 11.21 25.15
C CYS A 310 0.93 9.77 24.91
N ALA A 311 1.69 8.97 24.17
CA ALA A 311 1.36 7.57 23.87
C ALA A 311 1.29 6.72 25.16
N GLU A 312 2.25 6.91 26.08
CA GLU A 312 2.25 6.25 27.37
C GLU A 312 1.00 6.57 28.19
N SER A 313 0.59 7.85 28.24
CA SER A 313 -0.64 8.26 28.93
C SER A 313 -1.91 7.62 28.36
N LEU A 314 -1.90 7.31 27.06
CA LEU A 314 -2.98 6.64 26.35
C LEU A 314 -2.88 5.11 26.40
N GLY A 315 -1.74 4.55 26.82
CA GLY A 315 -1.46 3.12 26.77
C GLY A 315 -1.42 2.56 25.33
N ILE A 316 -0.86 3.34 24.38
CA ILE A 316 -0.71 2.92 22.98
C ILE A 316 0.75 3.05 22.52
N ALA A 317 1.10 2.45 21.39
CA ALA A 317 2.42 2.61 20.83
C ALA A 317 2.65 4.03 20.26
N ALA A 318 3.85 4.58 20.44
CA ALA A 318 4.20 5.92 19.96
C ALA A 318 4.01 6.07 18.44
N GLU A 319 4.26 5.01 17.67
CA GLU A 319 4.07 4.98 16.23
C GLU A 319 2.59 5.13 15.81
N THR A 320 1.66 4.78 16.68
CA THR A 320 0.22 4.99 16.45
C THR A 320 -0.11 6.49 16.41
N LEU A 321 0.56 7.30 17.23
CA LEU A 321 0.44 8.76 17.19
C LEU A 321 1.26 9.38 16.06
N ALA A 322 2.57 9.16 16.08
CA ALA A 322 3.50 9.68 15.09
C ALA A 322 4.76 8.81 15.00
N SER A 323 5.06 8.28 13.81
CA SER A 323 6.30 7.57 13.59
C SER A 323 7.51 8.51 13.50
N LYS A 324 8.71 8.02 13.82
CA LYS A 324 9.97 8.76 13.64
C LYS A 324 10.12 9.30 12.21
N ARG A 325 9.65 8.54 11.20
CA ARG A 325 9.70 8.95 9.79
C ARG A 325 8.81 10.15 9.53
N GLU A 326 7.61 10.17 10.08
CA GLU A 326 6.68 11.30 9.96
C GLU A 326 7.25 12.55 10.62
N LEU A 327 7.77 12.43 11.85
CA LEU A 327 8.40 13.54 12.55
C LEU A 327 9.63 14.09 11.80
N SER A 328 10.45 13.20 11.23
CA SER A 328 11.57 13.60 10.39
C SER A 328 11.11 14.33 9.12
N ALA A 329 10.04 13.89 8.47
CA ALA A 329 9.49 14.55 7.29
C ALA A 329 8.91 15.93 7.63
N ILE A 330 8.32 16.10 8.82
CA ILE A 330 7.84 17.39 9.33
C ILE A 330 9.01 18.38 9.51
N ILE A 331 10.10 17.94 10.13
CA ILE A 331 11.23 18.80 10.49
C ILE A 331 12.10 19.11 9.27
N ILE A 332 12.44 18.08 8.47
CA ILE A 332 13.45 18.17 7.40
C ILE A 332 12.80 18.62 6.08
N ALA A 333 11.63 18.06 5.73
CA ALA A 333 10.95 18.36 4.48
C ALA A 333 9.81 19.39 4.62
N GLY A 334 9.57 19.90 5.83
CA GLY A 334 8.52 20.87 6.09
C GLY A 334 7.10 20.34 5.84
N ASN A 335 6.89 19.03 5.99
CA ASN A 335 5.59 18.42 5.72
C ASN A 335 4.51 18.85 6.72
N ARG A 336 3.81 19.94 6.43
CA ARG A 336 2.70 20.46 7.24
C ARG A 336 1.36 19.75 7.00
N LYS A 337 1.30 18.85 5.98
CA LYS A 337 0.11 18.04 5.68
C LYS A 337 0.11 16.68 6.40
N SER A 338 1.08 16.42 7.28
CA SER A 338 1.12 15.17 8.05
C SER A 338 -0.18 14.96 8.83
N ARG A 339 -0.64 13.71 8.92
CA ARG A 339 -1.80 13.30 9.75
C ARG A 339 -1.65 13.69 11.20
N VAL A 340 -0.42 13.89 11.68
CA VAL A 340 -0.13 14.36 13.05
C VAL A 340 -0.80 15.70 13.35
N PHE A 341 -1.02 16.54 12.34
CA PHE A 341 -1.63 17.86 12.47
C PHE A 341 -3.11 17.89 12.10
N ASN A 342 -3.73 16.74 11.91
CA ASN A 342 -5.13 16.63 11.48
C ASN A 342 -5.89 15.67 12.40
N GLY A 343 -7.23 15.83 12.42
CA GLY A 343 -8.14 14.98 13.15
C GLY A 343 -7.80 14.83 14.62
N TRP A 344 -8.06 13.66 15.17
CA TRP A 344 -7.87 13.38 16.60
C TRP A 344 -6.43 13.57 17.10
N ARG A 345 -5.43 13.38 16.22
CA ARG A 345 -4.00 13.59 16.58
C ARG A 345 -3.66 15.06 16.79
N ALA A 346 -4.29 15.95 16.03
CA ALA A 346 -4.08 17.39 16.19
C ALA A 346 -4.41 17.85 17.62
N GLU A 347 -5.54 17.37 18.14
CA GLU A 347 -6.02 17.73 19.48
C GLU A 347 -5.12 17.19 20.60
N LEU A 348 -4.60 15.96 20.43
CA LEU A 348 -3.82 15.28 21.48
C LEU A 348 -2.37 15.75 21.55
N ILE A 349 -1.72 15.92 20.40
CA ILE A 349 -0.28 16.18 20.32
C ILE A 349 0.10 17.16 19.21
N GLY A 350 -0.69 17.25 18.12
CA GLY A 350 -0.33 18.01 16.93
C GLY A 350 -0.12 19.48 17.19
N GLU A 351 -0.98 20.11 18.01
CA GLU A 351 -0.83 21.53 18.38
C GLU A 351 0.41 21.78 19.25
N GLU A 352 0.75 20.86 20.14
CA GLU A 352 1.98 20.95 20.94
C GLU A 352 3.23 20.85 20.04
N LEU A 353 3.25 19.85 19.11
CA LEU A 353 4.35 19.69 18.17
C LEU A 353 4.48 20.87 17.21
N ARG A 354 3.38 21.51 16.84
CA ARG A 354 3.37 22.70 15.99
C ARG A 354 4.06 23.89 16.62
N ARG A 355 3.95 24.04 17.95
CA ARG A 355 4.61 25.12 18.72
C ARG A 355 6.14 24.94 18.83
N LEU A 356 6.65 23.74 18.57
CA LEU A 356 8.08 23.45 18.57
C LEU A 356 8.75 23.80 17.22
N LEU A 357 7.98 24.00 16.17
CA LEU A 357 8.44 24.24 14.79
C LEU A 357 8.60 25.73 14.48
#